data_e06493d1ccb43cc3120f51a321b2d8a4
#
_entry.id   e06493d1ccb43cc3120f51a321b2d8a4
#
_cell.length_a   1.000
_cell.length_b   1.000
_cell.length_c   1.000
_cell.angle_alpha   90.00
_cell.angle_beta   90.00
_cell.angle_gamma   90.00
#
_symmetry.space_group_name_H-M   'P 1'
#
loop_
_entity.id
_entity.type
_entity.pdbx_description
1 polymer ?
#
loop_
_entity_poly.entity_id
_entity_poly.type
_entity_poly.pdbx_seq_one_letter_code
_entity_poly.pdbx_strand_id
1 'polypeptide(L)'
;QPLNPCSREYPRNYIKTGISSIDCLTTLIRGQKLPIFSGNGLPHDQLAAQIVKQASLGEDSDEEFAIVFAAMGVKHDVADFFQRTFEESGASNHVVMYLNLANDPVVERLITPKVALTAAEYLAFEKGMHILVILTDMTSFAEAMREVSSSRGEIPSRKGYPGYLYSELASIYERAGIVSGAG
;
A
#
# COMPACT_ATOMS: atom_id res chain seq x y z
N GLN A 1 4.41 -6.73 12.71
CA GLN A 1 4.85 -5.87 13.83
C GLN A 1 5.69 -4.72 13.28
N PRO A 2 5.68 -3.55 13.93
CA PRO A 2 6.57 -2.45 13.51
C PRO A 2 8.04 -2.88 13.54
N LEU A 3 8.82 -2.34 12.61
CA LEU A 3 10.26 -2.61 12.54
C LEU A 3 10.97 -2.03 13.77
N ASN A 4 11.97 -2.76 14.28
CA ASN A 4 12.79 -2.28 15.37
C ASN A 4 13.55 -1.01 14.95
N PRO A 5 13.41 0.12 15.66
CA PRO A 5 14.09 1.35 15.31
C PRO A 5 15.62 1.22 15.20
N CYS A 6 16.22 0.37 16.02
CA CYS A 6 17.67 0.16 16.01
C CYS A 6 18.20 -0.58 14.76
N SER A 7 17.34 -1.30 14.05
CA SER A 7 17.71 -2.03 12.84
C SER A 7 17.38 -1.27 11.55
N ARG A 8 16.78 -0.09 11.65
CA ARG A 8 16.42 0.72 10.49
C ARG A 8 17.63 1.47 9.92
N GLU A 9 17.69 1.55 8.61
CA GLU A 9 18.65 2.38 7.89
C GLU A 9 17.99 3.61 7.28
N TYR A 10 18.79 4.64 7.00
CA TYR A 10 18.30 5.82 6.30
C TYR A 10 18.00 5.53 4.83
N PRO A 11 16.86 5.99 4.30
CA PRO A 11 16.54 5.85 2.89
C PRO A 11 17.57 6.57 1.99
N ARG A 12 18.01 5.91 0.90
CA ARG A 12 19.04 6.47 0.00
C ARG A 12 18.66 6.44 -1.47
N ASN A 13 17.94 5.40 -1.91
CA ASN A 13 17.63 5.17 -3.32
C ASN A 13 16.22 5.64 -3.65
N TYR A 14 16.07 6.46 -4.69
CA TYR A 14 14.74 6.92 -5.09
C TYR A 14 14.03 5.93 -5.99
N ILE A 15 12.69 5.98 -5.98
CA ILE A 15 11.82 5.20 -6.84
C ILE A 15 11.22 6.13 -7.88
N LYS A 16 11.38 5.77 -9.17
CA LYS A 16 10.81 6.52 -10.27
C LYS A 16 9.34 6.16 -10.45
N THR A 17 8.44 7.09 -10.18
CA THR A 17 6.99 6.87 -10.29
C THR A 17 6.44 7.21 -11.68
N GLY A 18 7.19 7.95 -12.50
CA GLY A 18 6.74 8.48 -13.78
C GLY A 18 5.79 9.66 -13.67
N ILE A 19 5.57 10.17 -12.47
CA ILE A 19 4.72 11.32 -12.20
C ILE A 19 5.62 12.48 -11.80
N SER A 20 5.70 13.51 -12.65
CA SER A 20 6.67 14.60 -12.49
C SER A 20 6.55 15.33 -11.17
N SER A 21 5.34 15.53 -10.65
CA SER A 21 5.14 16.17 -9.35
C SER A 21 5.70 15.35 -8.19
N ILE A 22 5.63 14.02 -8.26
CA ILE A 22 6.20 13.14 -7.24
C ILE A 22 7.72 13.07 -7.39
N ASP A 23 8.21 12.79 -8.60
CA ASP A 23 9.63 12.58 -8.85
C ASP A 23 10.48 13.85 -8.65
N CYS A 24 9.93 15.04 -8.92
CA CYS A 24 10.64 16.31 -8.82
C CYS A 24 10.42 17.03 -7.49
N LEU A 25 9.23 16.96 -6.90
CA LEU A 25 8.87 17.76 -5.71
C LEU A 25 8.85 16.95 -4.42
N THR A 26 8.42 15.69 -4.49
CA THR A 26 8.30 14.81 -3.33
C THR A 26 8.86 13.43 -3.63
N THR A 27 10.10 13.38 -4.09
CA THR A 27 10.77 12.15 -4.53
C THR A 27 10.54 10.98 -3.57
N LEU A 28 10.01 9.88 -4.09
CA LEU A 28 9.83 8.65 -3.34
C LEU A 28 11.17 7.91 -3.24
N ILE A 29 11.63 7.69 -2.03
CA ILE A 29 12.90 7.01 -1.74
C ILE A 29 12.59 5.64 -1.14
N ARG A 30 13.39 4.61 -1.45
CA ARG A 30 13.22 3.27 -0.87
C ARG A 30 13.25 3.34 0.65
N GLY A 31 12.29 2.67 1.29
CA GLY A 31 12.08 2.72 2.74
C GLY A 31 11.26 3.90 3.24
N GLN A 32 10.88 4.82 2.36
CA GLN A 32 10.05 5.97 2.68
C GLN A 32 8.56 5.64 2.49
N LYS A 33 7.73 6.42 3.17
CA LYS A 33 6.27 6.41 3.04
C LYS A 33 5.83 7.70 2.36
N LEU A 34 5.01 7.58 1.32
CA LEU A 34 4.45 8.72 0.61
C LEU A 34 2.93 8.65 0.63
N PRO A 35 2.25 9.35 1.53
CA PRO A 35 0.79 9.43 1.49
C PRO A 35 0.34 10.37 0.37
N ILE A 36 -0.64 9.93 -0.40
CA ILE A 36 -1.28 10.73 -1.44
C ILE A 36 -2.75 10.87 -1.06
N PHE A 37 -3.19 12.12 -0.90
CA PHE A 37 -4.58 12.43 -0.60
C PHE A 37 -5.26 12.95 -1.87
N SER A 38 -6.42 12.39 -2.19
CA SER A 38 -7.26 12.88 -3.28
C SER A 38 -8.65 13.22 -2.76
N GLY A 39 -9.23 14.30 -3.27
CA GLY A 39 -10.62 14.62 -3.01
C GLY A 39 -11.56 13.71 -3.80
N ASN A 40 -12.86 13.76 -3.46
CA ASN A 40 -13.87 12.99 -4.18
C ASN A 40 -13.84 13.33 -5.69
N GLY A 41 -13.87 12.30 -6.53
CA GLY A 41 -13.87 12.45 -7.98
C GLY A 41 -12.50 12.64 -8.63
N LEU A 42 -11.43 12.68 -7.85
CA LEU A 42 -10.07 12.69 -8.40
C LEU A 42 -9.60 11.27 -8.76
N PRO A 43 -8.74 11.11 -9.82
CA PRO A 43 -8.41 9.81 -10.37
C PRO A 43 -7.28 9.10 -9.60
N HIS A 44 -7.46 8.85 -8.31
CA HIS A 44 -6.45 8.19 -7.48
C HIS A 44 -6.16 6.74 -7.91
N ASP A 45 -7.13 6.05 -8.51
CA ASP A 45 -6.93 4.69 -9.04
C ASP A 45 -6.00 4.71 -10.26
N GLN A 46 -6.15 5.70 -11.14
CA GLN A 46 -5.26 5.91 -12.28
C GLN A 46 -3.86 6.27 -11.83
N LEU A 47 -3.73 7.07 -10.79
CA LEU A 47 -2.45 7.43 -10.17
C LEU A 47 -1.74 6.19 -9.64
N ALA A 48 -2.43 5.34 -8.88
CA ALA A 48 -1.88 4.09 -8.35
C ALA A 48 -1.44 3.15 -9.47
N ALA A 49 -2.26 2.97 -10.50
CA ALA A 49 -1.92 2.17 -11.68
C ALA A 49 -0.69 2.70 -12.41
N GLN A 50 -0.57 4.02 -12.56
CA GLN A 50 0.59 4.67 -13.18
C GLN A 50 1.88 4.42 -12.40
N ILE A 51 1.84 4.52 -11.09
CA ILE A 51 3.00 4.25 -10.22
C ILE A 51 3.46 2.80 -10.39
N VAL A 52 2.56 1.83 -10.37
CA VAL A 52 2.88 0.42 -10.58
C VAL A 52 3.52 0.19 -11.95
N LYS A 53 2.95 0.73 -13.02
CA LYS A 53 3.47 0.59 -14.39
C LYS A 53 4.88 1.14 -14.51
N GLN A 54 5.14 2.33 -14.01
CA GLN A 54 6.44 2.99 -14.12
C GLN A 54 7.49 2.34 -13.22
N ALA A 55 7.13 1.95 -12.00
CA ALA A 55 8.03 1.25 -11.11
C ALA A 55 8.47 -0.11 -11.68
N SER A 56 7.58 -0.82 -12.37
CA SER A 56 7.92 -2.11 -13.00
C SER A 56 8.77 -1.98 -14.27
N LEU A 57 8.70 -0.84 -14.97
CA LEU A 57 9.47 -0.58 -16.21
C LEU A 57 10.85 0.02 -15.95
N GLY A 58 11.06 0.64 -14.79
CA GLY A 58 12.28 1.39 -14.47
C GLY A 58 13.42 0.56 -13.88
N GLU A 59 13.27 -0.73 -13.77
CA GLU A 59 14.24 -1.59 -13.09
C GLU A 59 15.20 -2.27 -14.09
N ASP A 60 16.29 -1.58 -14.39
CA ASP A 60 17.46 -2.15 -15.09
C ASP A 60 18.51 -2.71 -14.11
N SER A 61 18.20 -2.85 -12.82
CA SER A 61 19.14 -3.35 -11.83
C SER A 61 19.08 -4.87 -11.70
N ASP A 62 20.22 -5.51 -11.40
CA ASP A 62 20.33 -6.94 -11.11
C ASP A 62 19.63 -7.34 -9.78
N GLU A 63 19.00 -6.39 -9.08
CA GLU A 63 18.28 -6.62 -7.84
C GLU A 63 16.87 -7.13 -8.08
N GLU A 64 16.48 -8.17 -7.36
CA GLU A 64 15.11 -8.67 -7.43
C GLU A 64 14.13 -7.65 -6.85
N PHE A 65 13.10 -7.32 -7.63
CA PHE A 65 12.10 -6.32 -7.29
C PHE A 65 10.70 -6.90 -7.46
N ALA A 66 9.80 -6.56 -6.55
CA ALA A 66 8.38 -6.90 -6.67
C ALA A 66 7.51 -5.78 -6.09
N ILE A 67 6.25 -5.78 -6.52
CA ILE A 67 5.24 -4.84 -6.06
C ILE A 67 4.13 -5.63 -5.37
N VAL A 68 3.77 -5.23 -4.16
CA VAL A 68 2.58 -5.73 -3.47
C VAL A 68 1.53 -4.65 -3.53
N PHE A 69 0.43 -4.92 -4.22
CA PHE A 69 -0.67 -4.00 -4.43
C PHE A 69 -1.91 -4.51 -3.70
N ALA A 70 -2.46 -3.69 -2.83
CA ALA A 70 -3.70 -4.00 -2.12
C ALA A 70 -4.74 -2.90 -2.35
N ALA A 71 -5.89 -3.28 -2.86
CA ALA A 71 -7.03 -2.38 -3.07
C ALA A 71 -8.18 -2.80 -2.15
N MET A 72 -8.68 -1.85 -1.37
CA MET A 72 -9.68 -2.08 -0.34
C MET A 72 -10.98 -1.35 -0.65
N GLY A 73 -12.09 -2.08 -0.62
CA GLY A 73 -13.42 -1.52 -0.84
C GLY A 73 -13.67 -1.01 -2.26
N VAL A 74 -13.00 -1.59 -3.25
CA VAL A 74 -13.14 -1.18 -4.65
C VAL A 74 -14.34 -1.82 -5.32
N LYS A 75 -14.92 -1.13 -6.30
CA LYS A 75 -15.99 -1.68 -7.16
C LYS A 75 -15.41 -2.68 -8.15
N HIS A 76 -16.26 -3.55 -8.68
CA HIS A 76 -15.85 -4.56 -9.66
C HIS A 76 -15.17 -3.99 -10.89
N ASP A 77 -15.69 -2.89 -11.43
CA ASP A 77 -15.11 -2.21 -12.60
C ASP A 77 -13.72 -1.66 -12.32
N VAL A 78 -13.48 -1.14 -11.12
CA VAL A 78 -12.16 -0.67 -10.69
C VAL A 78 -11.19 -1.83 -10.51
N ALA A 79 -11.64 -2.93 -9.91
CA ALA A 79 -10.81 -4.15 -9.78
C ALA A 79 -10.41 -4.70 -11.15
N ASP A 80 -11.35 -4.78 -12.08
CA ASP A 80 -11.09 -5.20 -13.47
C ASP A 80 -10.13 -4.25 -14.18
N PHE A 81 -10.25 -2.95 -13.94
CA PHE A 81 -9.33 -1.95 -14.46
C PHE A 81 -7.89 -2.22 -13.99
N PHE A 82 -7.68 -2.46 -12.71
CA PHE A 82 -6.34 -2.76 -12.18
C PHE A 82 -5.77 -4.05 -12.78
N GLN A 83 -6.54 -5.12 -12.79
CA GLN A 83 -6.09 -6.40 -13.34
C GLN A 83 -5.71 -6.27 -14.81
N ARG A 84 -6.57 -5.68 -15.62
CA ARG A 84 -6.34 -5.48 -17.05
C ARG A 84 -5.13 -4.58 -17.31
N THR A 85 -5.02 -3.47 -16.59
CA THR A 85 -3.90 -2.53 -16.75
C THR A 85 -2.56 -3.20 -16.44
N PHE A 86 -2.48 -4.01 -15.39
CA PHE A 86 -1.25 -4.69 -15.03
C PHE A 86 -0.90 -5.83 -15.99
N GLU A 87 -1.87 -6.57 -16.49
CA GLU A 87 -1.67 -7.60 -17.51
C GLU A 87 -1.19 -7.00 -18.83
N GLU A 88 -1.85 -5.96 -19.33
CA GLU A 88 -1.52 -5.30 -20.59
C GLU A 88 -0.15 -4.61 -20.57
N SER A 89 0.28 -4.09 -19.43
CA SER A 89 1.57 -3.44 -19.28
C SER A 89 2.74 -4.40 -19.07
N GLY A 90 2.49 -5.70 -18.91
CA GLY A 90 3.51 -6.70 -18.56
C GLY A 90 3.96 -6.64 -17.10
N ALA A 91 3.33 -5.81 -16.27
CA ALA A 91 3.67 -5.68 -14.86
C ALA A 91 3.21 -6.87 -14.01
N SER A 92 2.27 -7.68 -14.49
CA SER A 92 1.67 -8.80 -13.75
C SER A 92 2.68 -9.82 -13.22
N ASN A 93 3.83 -9.98 -13.88
CA ASN A 93 4.89 -10.90 -13.44
C ASN A 93 5.63 -10.44 -12.17
N HIS A 94 5.51 -9.17 -11.80
CA HIS A 94 6.19 -8.54 -10.67
C HIS A 94 5.23 -8.01 -9.62
N VAL A 95 3.92 -8.23 -9.78
CA VAL A 95 2.88 -7.69 -8.90
C VAL A 95 2.13 -8.82 -8.20
N VAL A 96 2.11 -8.76 -6.88
CA VAL A 96 1.19 -9.56 -6.05
C VAL A 96 0.01 -8.65 -5.70
N MET A 97 -1.20 -9.08 -6.06
CA MET A 97 -2.39 -8.27 -5.95
C MET A 97 -3.38 -8.85 -4.94
N TYR A 98 -3.81 -8.01 -4.00
CA TYR A 98 -4.88 -8.31 -3.06
C TYR A 98 -6.05 -7.36 -3.31
N LEU A 99 -7.20 -7.91 -3.69
CA LEU A 99 -8.39 -7.13 -3.99
C LEU A 99 -9.50 -7.45 -2.99
N ASN A 100 -9.93 -6.43 -2.26
CA ASN A 100 -11.14 -6.48 -1.46
C ASN A 100 -12.22 -5.64 -2.16
N LEU A 101 -13.30 -6.28 -2.55
CA LEU A 101 -14.40 -5.63 -3.25
C LEU A 101 -15.33 -4.90 -2.29
N ALA A 102 -16.05 -3.91 -2.79
CA ALA A 102 -16.97 -3.10 -2.00
C ALA A 102 -18.11 -3.94 -1.38
N ASN A 103 -18.48 -5.05 -1.99
CA ASN A 103 -19.50 -5.98 -1.51
C ASN A 103 -18.95 -7.16 -0.69
N ASP A 104 -17.64 -7.25 -0.52
CA ASP A 104 -17.03 -8.24 0.36
C ASP A 104 -17.29 -7.90 1.84
N PRO A 105 -17.21 -8.89 2.75
CA PRO A 105 -17.38 -8.64 4.18
C PRO A 105 -16.43 -7.57 4.70
N VAL A 106 -16.93 -6.68 5.55
CA VAL A 106 -16.17 -5.54 6.09
C VAL A 106 -14.93 -5.98 6.86
N VAL A 107 -15.01 -7.11 7.56
CA VAL A 107 -13.87 -7.67 8.31
C VAL A 107 -12.69 -8.01 7.40
N GLU A 108 -12.95 -8.51 6.20
CA GLU A 108 -11.90 -8.79 5.21
C GLU A 108 -11.14 -7.53 4.80
N ARG A 109 -11.85 -6.40 4.74
CA ARG A 109 -11.24 -5.09 4.44
C ARG A 109 -10.22 -4.65 5.49
N LEU A 110 -10.45 -4.99 6.75
CA LEU A 110 -9.51 -4.72 7.84
C LEU A 110 -8.27 -5.61 7.80
N ILE A 111 -8.41 -6.80 7.26
CA ILE A 111 -7.33 -7.80 7.18
C ILE A 111 -6.46 -7.58 5.94
N THR A 112 -7.04 -7.14 4.84
CA THR A 112 -6.36 -7.02 3.54
C THR A 112 -5.02 -6.27 3.59
N PRO A 113 -4.89 -5.07 4.18
CA PRO A 113 -3.59 -4.39 4.23
C PRO A 113 -2.58 -5.15 5.10
N LYS A 114 -3.02 -5.82 6.15
CA LYS A 114 -2.15 -6.59 7.03
C LYS A 114 -1.59 -7.84 6.34
N VAL A 115 -2.41 -8.53 5.57
CA VAL A 115 -1.99 -9.67 4.75
C VAL A 115 -1.01 -9.23 3.66
N ALA A 116 -1.31 -8.14 2.97
CA ALA A 116 -0.44 -7.58 1.94
C ALA A 116 0.94 -7.21 2.50
N LEU A 117 0.98 -6.55 3.65
CA LEU A 117 2.23 -6.20 4.32
C LEU A 117 3.00 -7.43 4.82
N THR A 118 2.31 -8.46 5.28
CA THR A 118 2.95 -9.72 5.69
C THR A 118 3.62 -10.40 4.50
N ALA A 119 2.95 -10.44 3.35
CA ALA A 119 3.55 -10.96 2.12
C ALA A 119 4.75 -10.13 1.67
N ALA A 120 4.65 -8.80 1.75
CA ALA A 120 5.74 -7.89 1.42
C ALA A 120 6.95 -8.10 2.35
N GLU A 121 6.73 -8.22 3.64
CA GLU A 121 7.79 -8.50 4.63
C GLU A 121 8.47 -9.85 4.39
N TYR A 122 7.70 -10.86 4.05
CA TYR A 122 8.27 -12.17 3.71
C TYR A 122 9.20 -12.07 2.48
N LEU A 123 8.76 -11.43 1.42
CA LEU A 123 9.56 -11.26 0.21
C LEU A 123 10.80 -10.38 0.47
N ALA A 124 10.66 -9.32 1.24
CA ALA A 124 11.77 -8.41 1.54
C ALA A 124 12.82 -9.05 2.46
N PHE A 125 12.38 -9.65 3.57
CA PHE A 125 13.30 -10.07 4.63
C PHE A 125 13.76 -11.51 4.48
N GLU A 126 12.93 -12.41 3.97
CA GLU A 126 13.29 -13.83 3.78
C GLU A 126 13.87 -14.11 2.39
N LYS A 127 13.46 -13.36 1.38
CA LYS A 127 13.93 -13.53 0.00
C LYS A 127 14.92 -12.45 -0.44
N GLY A 128 15.13 -11.42 0.36
CA GLY A 128 16.07 -10.33 0.04
C GLY A 128 15.63 -9.43 -1.11
N MET A 129 14.34 -9.38 -1.43
CA MET A 129 13.80 -8.58 -2.53
C MET A 129 13.52 -7.14 -2.09
N HIS A 130 13.62 -6.20 -3.01
CA HIS A 130 13.12 -4.85 -2.82
C HIS A 130 11.63 -4.81 -3.14
N ILE A 131 10.81 -4.34 -2.21
CA ILE A 131 9.35 -4.37 -2.33
C ILE A 131 8.78 -2.96 -2.26
N LEU A 132 7.98 -2.61 -3.27
CA LEU A 132 7.09 -1.45 -3.24
C LEU A 132 5.69 -1.91 -2.83
N VAL A 133 5.17 -1.36 -1.75
CA VAL A 133 3.81 -1.64 -1.28
C VAL A 133 2.91 -0.47 -1.60
N ILE A 134 1.80 -0.74 -2.29
CA ILE A 134 0.76 0.26 -2.59
C ILE A 134 -0.54 -0.18 -1.95
N LEU A 135 -1.04 0.63 -1.03
CA LEU A 135 -2.31 0.42 -0.35
C LEU A 135 -3.31 1.50 -0.80
N THR A 136 -4.37 1.08 -1.45
CA THR A 136 -5.48 1.93 -1.89
C THR A 136 -6.81 1.26 -1.51
N ASP A 137 -7.79 1.82 -0.95
CA ASP A 137 -7.96 3.17 -0.45
C ASP A 137 -8.03 3.11 1.09
N MET A 138 -7.13 3.81 1.77
CA MET A 138 -7.09 3.78 3.25
C MET A 138 -8.29 4.47 3.89
N THR A 139 -9.03 5.30 3.15
CA THR A 139 -10.31 5.82 3.59
C THR A 139 -11.34 4.70 3.77
N SER A 140 -11.39 3.75 2.84
CA SER A 140 -12.26 2.56 2.96
C SER A 140 -11.89 1.70 4.16
N PHE A 141 -10.61 1.57 4.47
CA PHE A 141 -10.15 0.89 5.68
C PHE A 141 -10.62 1.61 6.95
N ALA A 142 -10.50 2.92 7.03
CA ALA A 142 -10.95 3.72 8.17
C ALA A 142 -12.48 3.64 8.36
N GLU A 143 -13.24 3.68 7.27
CA GLU A 143 -14.70 3.50 7.32
C GLU A 143 -15.09 2.09 7.80
N ALA A 144 -14.36 1.06 7.39
CA ALA A 144 -14.56 -0.31 7.86
C ALA A 144 -14.29 -0.43 9.36
N MET A 145 -13.26 0.21 9.88
CA MET A 145 -13.01 0.26 11.33
C MET A 145 -14.15 0.94 12.10
N ARG A 146 -14.67 2.04 11.58
CA ARG A 146 -15.81 2.74 12.17
C ARG A 146 -17.04 1.84 12.24
N GLU A 147 -17.34 1.14 11.16
CA GLU A 147 -18.50 0.23 11.09
C GLU A 147 -18.38 -0.94 12.07
N VAL A 148 -17.23 -1.59 12.14
CA VAL A 148 -17.00 -2.69 13.09
C VAL A 148 -17.03 -2.20 14.53
N SER A 149 -16.42 -1.06 14.82
CA SER A 149 -16.44 -0.44 16.14
C SER A 149 -17.85 -0.10 16.59
N SER A 150 -18.67 0.48 15.71
CA SER A 150 -20.08 0.80 16.00
C SER A 150 -20.90 -0.46 16.29
N SER A 151 -20.67 -1.54 15.54
CA SER A 151 -21.38 -2.81 15.76
C SER A 151 -21.01 -3.49 17.08
N ARG A 152 -19.83 -3.20 17.63
CA ARG A 152 -19.39 -3.68 18.94
C ARG A 152 -19.84 -2.79 20.10
N GLY A 153 -20.51 -1.68 19.84
CA GLY A 153 -20.93 -0.72 20.86
C GLY A 153 -19.78 0.05 21.51
N GLU A 154 -18.64 0.15 20.85
CA GLU A 154 -17.51 0.94 21.33
C GLU A 154 -17.81 2.44 21.32
N ILE A 155 -17.26 3.18 22.28
CA ILE A 155 -17.47 4.62 22.38
C ILE A 155 -16.70 5.32 21.24
N PRO A 156 -17.39 6.06 20.34
CA PRO A 156 -16.72 6.76 19.26
C PRO A 156 -15.92 7.95 19.80
N SER A 157 -14.75 8.20 19.20
CA SER A 157 -13.99 9.43 19.39
C SER A 157 -14.34 10.45 18.31
N ARG A 158 -13.39 11.29 17.90
CA ARG A 158 -13.64 12.32 16.87
C ARG A 158 -14.24 11.72 15.57
N LYS A 159 -15.30 12.37 15.04
CA LYS A 159 -15.97 12.02 13.79
C LYS A 159 -16.53 10.59 13.74
N GLY A 160 -16.79 9.98 14.89
CA GLY A 160 -17.36 8.65 14.98
C GLY A 160 -16.37 7.49 14.76
N TYR A 161 -15.07 7.77 14.61
CA TYR A 161 -14.04 6.74 14.51
C TYR A 161 -13.63 6.20 15.88
N PRO A 162 -13.17 4.93 15.97
CA PRO A 162 -12.65 4.40 17.23
C PRO A 162 -11.37 5.12 17.65
N GLY A 163 -11.14 5.24 18.97
CA GLY A 163 -9.97 5.94 19.50
C GLY A 163 -8.63 5.33 19.08
N TYR A 164 -8.62 4.03 18.75
CA TYR A 164 -7.43 3.30 18.32
C TYR A 164 -7.15 3.39 16.79
N LEU A 165 -7.96 4.13 16.02
CA LEU A 165 -7.78 4.24 14.56
C LEU A 165 -6.39 4.74 14.21
N TYR A 166 -5.92 5.79 14.87
CA TYR A 166 -4.60 6.37 14.59
C TYR A 166 -3.47 5.40 14.92
N SER A 167 -3.60 4.64 16.00
CA SER A 167 -2.61 3.61 16.37
C SER A 167 -2.56 2.47 15.35
N GLU A 168 -3.71 2.05 14.83
CA GLU A 168 -3.79 1.02 13.79
C GLU A 168 -3.16 1.50 12.47
N LEU A 169 -3.47 2.72 12.04
CA LEU A 169 -2.87 3.31 10.84
C LEU A 169 -1.35 3.48 11.00
N ALA A 170 -0.90 3.98 12.14
CA ALA A 170 0.52 4.12 12.44
C ALA A 170 1.24 2.76 12.42
N SER A 171 0.64 1.74 13.02
CA SER A 171 1.17 0.38 13.01
C SER A 171 1.35 -0.18 11.59
N ILE A 172 0.41 0.11 10.69
CA ILE A 172 0.52 -0.28 9.28
C ILE A 172 1.66 0.47 8.60
N TYR A 173 1.74 1.79 8.76
CA TYR A 173 2.74 2.62 8.09
C TYR A 173 4.17 2.37 8.60
N GLU A 174 4.33 2.09 9.88
CA GLU A 174 5.63 1.80 10.49
C GLU A 174 6.25 0.47 10.05
N ARG A 175 5.50 -0.39 9.37
CA ARG A 175 6.03 -1.64 8.80
C ARG A 175 6.89 -1.41 7.55
N ALA A 176 6.84 -0.24 6.94
CA ALA A 176 7.72 0.12 5.81
C ALA A 176 9.07 0.67 6.31
N GLY A 177 10.15 0.27 5.69
CA GLY A 177 11.49 0.74 6.02
C GLY A 177 12.57 -0.12 5.37
N ILE A 178 13.82 0.29 5.55
CA ILE A 178 15.00 -0.50 5.18
C ILE A 178 15.60 -1.06 6.47
N VAL A 179 15.90 -2.35 6.47
CA VAL A 179 16.52 -3.04 7.59
C VAL A 179 17.93 -3.48 7.21
N SER A 180 18.89 -3.28 8.10
CA SER A 180 20.28 -3.65 7.87
C SER A 180 20.42 -5.15 7.58
N GLY A 181 21.00 -5.49 6.42
CA GLY A 181 21.22 -6.87 6.00
C GLY A 181 19.98 -7.58 5.41
N ALA A 182 18.87 -6.89 5.23
CA ALA A 182 17.66 -7.42 4.60
C ALA A 182 17.03 -6.38 3.67
N GLY A 183 16.31 -6.82 2.64
CA GLY A 183 15.78 -5.98 1.57
C GLY A 183 14.79 -4.89 1.96
#